data_530a7f5662e9e1128f5c8ecd014a316f
#
_entry.id   530a7f5662e9e1128f5c8ecd014a316f
#
_cell.length_a   1.000
_cell.length_b   1.000
_cell.length_c   1.000
_cell.angle_alpha   90.00
_cell.angle_beta   90.00
_cell.angle_gamma   90.00
#
_symmetry.space_group_name_H-M   'P 1'
#
loop_
_entity.id
_entity.type
_entity.pdbx_description
1 polymer ?
#
loop_
_entity_poly.entity_id
_entity_poly.type
_entity_poly.pdbx_seq_one_letter_code
_entity_poly.pdbx_strand_id
1 'polypeptide(L)'
;YRNQLVLDLSNPKVQDYVFGVVDNILTENPGVAYFKWDCNSPITNIYSPYAKDKQGQLYVDHVRGIYNVLKRIKDKYPDVPMMLCSGGGARCDYEALKYFTEFWCSDNTDPVERIYIQWGFSQFFPAKAMAAHVTSWNKNTSVKFRTDVAAMCKLGFDIGLQELSDDELAYCQQAIANWKRLQPAIMDGDQYRLVSPYETNHAAVEYVDKSKTMAVLFAYDLAPRFQEKLHAVKLQGLDPDKRYLVKEINLMPGTESKFAQNEKIYTGDYLMKIGLDVFTYLHNMSKIIELKAL
;
A
#
# COMPACT_ATOMS: atom_id res chain seq x y z
N TYR A 1 14.45 -1.76 -22.50
CA TYR A 1 15.34 -0.68 -22.05
C TYR A 1 14.66 0.66 -22.36
N ARG A 2 14.53 1.53 -21.38
CA ARG A 2 13.75 2.78 -21.47
C ARG A 2 14.52 3.91 -22.15
N ASN A 3 15.53 3.64 -22.98
CA ASN A 3 16.43 4.64 -23.58
C ASN A 3 17.03 5.60 -22.54
N GLN A 4 17.29 5.10 -21.34
CA GLN A 4 17.86 5.84 -20.22
C GLN A 4 19.23 5.26 -19.89
N LEU A 5 20.18 6.14 -19.62
CA LEU A 5 21.48 5.75 -19.08
C LEU A 5 21.40 5.63 -17.56
N VAL A 6 22.12 4.66 -17.02
CA VAL A 6 22.29 4.50 -15.57
C VAL A 6 23.56 5.22 -15.15
N LEU A 7 23.47 6.10 -14.17
CA LEU A 7 24.62 6.75 -13.57
C LEU A 7 25.50 5.74 -12.83
N ASP A 8 26.80 5.81 -13.03
CA ASP A 8 27.75 4.93 -12.39
C ASP A 8 27.98 5.31 -10.92
N LEU A 9 27.15 4.80 -10.03
CA LEU A 9 27.25 5.07 -8.59
C LEU A 9 28.39 4.30 -7.90
N SER A 10 29.15 3.45 -8.60
CA SER A 10 30.41 2.94 -8.10
C SER A 10 31.49 4.03 -8.01
N ASN A 11 31.32 5.12 -8.80
CA ASN A 11 32.22 6.26 -8.84
C ASN A 11 31.83 7.34 -7.81
N PRO A 12 32.71 7.65 -6.82
CA PRO A 12 32.43 8.68 -5.81
C PRO A 12 32.08 10.06 -6.37
N LYS A 13 32.67 10.47 -7.51
CA LYS A 13 32.34 11.74 -8.16
C LYS A 13 30.89 11.76 -8.67
N VAL A 14 30.38 10.62 -9.12
CA VAL A 14 28.97 10.50 -9.54
C VAL A 14 28.04 10.50 -8.32
N GLN A 15 28.47 9.87 -7.22
CA GLN A 15 27.74 9.97 -5.95
C GLN A 15 27.66 11.43 -5.46
N ASP A 16 28.78 12.20 -5.54
CA ASP A 16 28.79 13.62 -5.19
C ASP A 16 27.85 14.45 -6.07
N TYR A 17 27.82 14.16 -7.37
CA TYR A 17 26.90 14.82 -8.29
C TYR A 17 25.44 14.54 -7.92
N VAL A 18 25.07 13.27 -7.69
CA VAL A 18 23.69 12.89 -7.35
C VAL A 18 23.27 13.48 -6.00
N PHE A 19 24.16 13.44 -4.99
CA PHE A 19 23.92 14.14 -3.73
C PHE A 19 23.69 15.63 -3.94
N GLY A 20 24.53 16.28 -4.74
CA GLY A 20 24.44 17.71 -5.05
C GLY A 20 23.13 18.11 -5.72
N VAL A 21 22.57 17.24 -6.60
CA VAL A 21 21.25 17.48 -7.22
C VAL A 21 20.16 17.60 -6.15
N VAL A 22 20.10 16.63 -5.23
CA VAL A 22 19.10 16.64 -4.14
C VAL A 22 19.37 17.79 -3.17
N ASP A 23 20.62 18.01 -2.83
CA ASP A 23 21.04 19.08 -1.90
C ASP A 23 20.63 20.47 -2.41
N ASN A 24 20.87 20.74 -3.69
CA ASN A 24 20.47 22.00 -4.32
C ASN A 24 18.95 22.19 -4.30
N ILE A 25 18.19 21.14 -4.67
CA ILE A 25 16.71 21.21 -4.65
C ILE A 25 16.20 21.55 -3.27
N LEU A 26 16.67 20.87 -2.23
CA LEU A 26 16.20 21.05 -0.86
C LEU A 26 16.69 22.36 -0.23
N THR A 27 17.88 22.81 -0.61
CA THR A 27 18.44 24.09 -0.14
C THR A 27 17.73 25.30 -0.77
N GLU A 28 17.48 25.23 -2.07
CA GLU A 28 16.82 26.32 -2.81
C GLU A 28 15.31 26.36 -2.57
N ASN A 29 14.72 25.23 -2.13
CA ASN A 29 13.28 25.08 -1.90
C ASN A 29 12.99 24.53 -0.50
N PRO A 30 13.18 25.31 0.56
CA PRO A 30 13.03 24.84 1.95
C PRO A 30 11.60 24.41 2.31
N GLY A 31 10.61 24.69 1.46
CA GLY A 31 9.23 24.22 1.60
C GLY A 31 8.98 22.81 1.06
N VAL A 32 9.97 22.14 0.48
CA VAL A 32 9.82 20.74 0.04
C VAL A 32 9.71 19.84 1.27
N ALA A 33 8.52 19.25 1.45
CA ALA A 33 8.19 18.40 2.59
C ALA A 33 8.22 16.90 2.26
N TYR A 34 8.42 16.53 1.00
CA TYR A 34 8.40 15.14 0.54
C TYR A 34 8.90 15.04 -0.89
N PHE A 35 9.56 13.95 -1.27
CA PHE A 35 9.82 13.67 -2.68
C PHE A 35 9.86 12.17 -3.01
N LYS A 36 9.58 11.87 -4.28
CA LYS A 36 9.65 10.54 -4.86
C LYS A 36 10.99 10.40 -5.60
N TRP A 37 11.76 9.40 -5.18
CA TRP A 37 12.99 8.99 -5.86
C TRP A 37 12.66 7.96 -6.92
N ASP A 38 12.76 8.34 -8.20
CA ASP A 38 12.43 7.46 -9.30
C ASP A 38 13.68 7.05 -10.09
N CYS A 39 13.96 5.75 -10.16
CA CYS A 39 15.15 5.17 -10.78
C CYS A 39 14.81 3.96 -11.65
N ASN A 40 14.09 4.20 -12.75
CA ASN A 40 13.38 3.19 -13.54
C ASN A 40 14.24 2.31 -14.44
N SER A 41 15.46 2.74 -14.81
CA SER A 41 16.26 1.99 -15.77
C SER A 41 16.80 0.69 -15.14
N PRO A 42 16.54 -0.48 -15.75
CA PRO A 42 17.10 -1.73 -15.26
C PRO A 42 18.61 -1.77 -15.47
N ILE A 43 19.31 -2.39 -14.52
CA ILE A 43 20.77 -2.60 -14.57
C ILE A 43 21.00 -4.03 -15.03
N THR A 44 21.13 -4.25 -16.34
CA THR A 44 21.22 -5.60 -16.91
C THR A 44 22.57 -5.95 -17.49
N ASN A 45 23.13 -5.09 -18.36
CA ASN A 45 24.43 -5.27 -18.95
C ASN A 45 25.23 -3.98 -18.77
N ILE A 46 26.09 -3.96 -17.77
CA ILE A 46 26.77 -2.75 -17.32
C ILE A 46 28.27 -2.87 -17.47
N TYR A 47 28.88 -1.72 -17.74
CA TYR A 47 30.32 -1.52 -17.77
C TYR A 47 30.65 -0.17 -17.17
N SER A 48 31.68 -0.09 -16.36
CA SER A 48 32.19 1.15 -15.79
C SER A 48 33.67 1.36 -16.14
N PRO A 49 34.02 2.45 -16.82
CA PRO A 49 35.42 2.84 -16.99
C PRO A 49 36.13 3.08 -15.66
N TYR A 50 35.40 3.47 -14.63
CA TYR A 50 35.91 3.71 -13.29
C TYR A 50 36.30 2.40 -12.59
N ALA A 51 35.53 1.34 -12.77
CA ALA A 51 35.76 0.04 -12.12
C ALA A 51 36.99 -0.71 -12.66
N LYS A 52 37.51 -0.35 -13.84
CA LYS A 52 38.69 -0.97 -14.48
C LYS A 52 38.57 -2.51 -14.51
N ASP A 53 39.47 -3.20 -13.81
CA ASP A 53 39.53 -4.65 -13.67
C ASP A 53 38.48 -5.23 -12.70
N LYS A 54 37.80 -4.38 -11.92
CA LYS A 54 36.79 -4.79 -10.93
C LYS A 54 35.36 -4.88 -11.47
N GLN A 55 35.19 -5.11 -12.77
CA GLN A 55 33.86 -5.14 -13.42
C GLN A 55 32.91 -6.14 -12.74
N GLY A 56 33.40 -7.28 -12.24
CA GLY A 56 32.58 -8.28 -11.56
C GLY A 56 31.96 -7.82 -10.23
N GLN A 57 32.43 -6.72 -9.64
CA GLN A 57 31.91 -6.14 -8.41
C GLN A 57 30.90 -5.01 -8.67
N LEU A 58 30.75 -4.58 -9.92
CA LEU A 58 30.04 -3.36 -10.28
C LEU A 58 28.58 -3.31 -9.79
N TYR A 59 27.86 -4.43 -9.84
CA TYR A 59 26.49 -4.51 -9.33
C TYR A 59 26.43 -4.21 -7.82
N VAL A 60 27.34 -4.79 -7.05
CA VAL A 60 27.40 -4.58 -5.60
C VAL A 60 27.82 -3.16 -5.27
N ASP A 61 28.86 -2.65 -5.96
CA ASP A 61 29.38 -1.31 -5.72
C ASP A 61 28.39 -0.22 -6.14
N HIS A 62 27.58 -0.45 -7.18
CA HIS A 62 26.48 0.45 -7.54
C HIS A 62 25.44 0.55 -6.42
N VAL A 63 25.01 -0.60 -5.84
CA VAL A 63 24.03 -0.62 -4.72
C VAL A 63 24.63 0.06 -3.49
N ARG A 64 25.87 -0.22 -3.14
CA ARG A 64 26.57 0.47 -2.04
C ARG A 64 26.67 1.99 -2.29
N GLY A 65 26.91 2.38 -3.54
CA GLY A 65 26.97 3.77 -3.94
C GLY A 65 25.66 4.52 -3.75
N ILE A 66 24.52 3.92 -4.14
CA ILE A 66 23.21 4.55 -3.90
C ILE A 66 22.94 4.69 -2.41
N TYR A 67 23.19 3.67 -1.60
CA TYR A 67 22.98 3.75 -0.15
C TYR A 67 23.89 4.77 0.54
N ASN A 68 25.12 4.96 0.05
CA ASN A 68 25.99 6.04 0.53
C ASN A 68 25.41 7.43 0.22
N VAL A 69 24.88 7.64 -0.98
CA VAL A 69 24.19 8.90 -1.34
C VAL A 69 22.97 9.11 -0.44
N LEU A 70 22.11 8.10 -0.30
CA LEU A 70 20.90 8.17 0.52
C LEU A 70 21.20 8.44 1.99
N LYS A 71 22.26 7.81 2.52
CA LYS A 71 22.73 8.08 3.88
C LYS A 71 23.10 9.56 4.06
N ARG A 72 23.89 10.12 3.16
CA ARG A 72 24.29 11.54 3.19
C ARG A 72 23.09 12.48 3.14
N ILE A 73 22.08 12.15 2.30
CA ILE A 73 20.83 12.91 2.21
C ILE A 73 20.08 12.83 3.54
N LYS A 74 19.91 11.63 4.10
CA LYS A 74 19.18 11.43 5.35
C LYS A 74 19.88 12.07 6.54
N ASP A 75 21.21 12.07 6.58
CA ASP A 75 22.01 12.72 7.62
C ASP A 75 21.82 14.25 7.59
N LYS A 76 21.72 14.86 6.38
CA LYS A 76 21.55 16.30 6.21
C LYS A 76 20.10 16.76 6.31
N TYR A 77 19.14 15.94 5.85
CA TYR A 77 17.71 16.24 5.77
C TYR A 77 16.87 15.13 6.45
N PRO A 78 17.04 14.95 7.77
CA PRO A 78 16.40 13.82 8.50
C PRO A 78 14.88 13.85 8.46
N ASP A 79 14.28 15.04 8.35
CA ASP A 79 12.83 15.25 8.43
C ASP A 79 12.13 15.22 7.08
N VAL A 80 12.86 15.07 5.97
CA VAL A 80 12.26 14.98 4.64
C VAL A 80 12.02 13.51 4.28
N PRO A 81 10.76 13.05 4.29
CA PRO A 81 10.43 11.69 3.89
C PRO A 81 10.57 11.50 2.38
N MET A 82 10.95 10.28 1.99
CA MET A 82 11.17 9.89 0.61
C MET A 82 10.39 8.61 0.27
N MET A 83 9.81 8.57 -0.92
CA MET A 83 9.27 7.35 -1.54
C MET A 83 10.28 6.79 -2.56
N LEU A 84 10.53 5.48 -2.51
CA LEU A 84 11.29 4.79 -3.55
C LEU A 84 10.36 4.30 -4.64
N CYS A 85 10.69 4.64 -5.88
CA CYS A 85 10.13 4.06 -7.09
C CYS A 85 11.23 3.61 -8.05
N SER A 86 11.02 2.48 -8.69
CA SER A 86 11.90 1.95 -9.72
C SER A 86 11.09 1.12 -10.72
N GLY A 87 10.24 1.77 -11.50
CA GLY A 87 9.24 1.10 -12.32
C GLY A 87 8.32 0.23 -11.43
N GLY A 88 7.92 0.78 -10.30
CA GLY A 88 7.34 0.05 -9.17
C GLY A 88 8.39 -0.37 -8.13
N GLY A 89 8.24 -1.56 -7.57
CA GLY A 89 9.03 -2.07 -6.45
C GLY A 89 10.33 -2.79 -6.80
N ALA A 90 10.89 -2.58 -7.99
CA ALA A 90 12.05 -3.37 -8.46
C ALA A 90 13.34 -3.20 -7.65
N ARG A 91 13.45 -2.17 -6.81
CA ARG A 91 14.61 -1.91 -5.93
C ARG A 91 14.25 -1.87 -4.45
N CYS A 92 13.09 -2.42 -4.09
CA CYS A 92 12.67 -2.48 -2.70
C CYS A 92 13.42 -3.60 -1.97
N ASP A 93 14.13 -3.25 -0.91
CA ASP A 93 14.76 -4.19 0.02
C ASP A 93 14.76 -3.62 1.45
N TYR A 94 15.21 -4.41 2.42
CA TYR A 94 15.22 -3.98 3.82
C TYR A 94 16.26 -2.90 4.13
N GLU A 95 17.36 -2.82 3.39
CA GLU A 95 18.34 -1.74 3.55
C GLU A 95 17.74 -0.41 3.12
N ALA A 96 16.94 -0.40 2.03
CA ALA A 96 16.25 0.79 1.55
C ALA A 96 15.28 1.39 2.59
N LEU A 97 14.68 0.57 3.49
CA LEU A 97 13.81 1.05 4.58
C LEU A 97 14.51 1.95 5.60
N LYS A 98 15.84 1.99 5.62
CA LYS A 98 16.59 2.95 6.46
C LYS A 98 16.49 4.38 5.94
N TYR A 99 16.20 4.55 4.67
CA TYR A 99 16.23 5.83 3.97
C TYR A 99 14.86 6.26 3.47
N PHE A 100 14.04 5.31 3.01
CA PHE A 100 12.73 5.54 2.45
C PHE A 100 11.63 5.24 3.47
N THR A 101 10.61 6.08 3.49
CA THR A 101 9.44 5.89 4.36
C THR A 101 8.40 4.98 3.74
N GLU A 102 8.41 4.85 2.41
CA GLU A 102 7.56 3.94 1.66
C GLU A 102 8.10 3.61 0.28
N PHE A 103 7.50 2.59 -0.30
CA PHE A 103 7.76 2.10 -1.65
C PHE A 103 6.54 2.26 -2.55
N TRP A 104 6.77 2.67 -3.78
CA TRP A 104 5.81 2.54 -4.86
C TRP A 104 5.80 1.09 -5.35
N CYS A 105 4.82 0.29 -4.93
CA CYS A 105 4.85 -1.16 -5.15
C CYS A 105 4.78 -1.55 -6.63
N SER A 106 4.03 -0.80 -7.44
CA SER A 106 3.88 -1.03 -8.88
C SER A 106 3.31 0.19 -9.57
N ASP A 107 3.75 0.43 -10.81
CA ASP A 107 3.16 1.43 -11.70
C ASP A 107 1.77 0.99 -12.19
N ASN A 108 1.43 -0.30 -12.09
CA ASN A 108 0.09 -0.79 -12.34
C ASN A 108 -0.82 -0.41 -11.17
N THR A 109 -1.70 0.56 -11.39
CA THR A 109 -2.67 1.07 -10.42
C THR A 109 -4.09 0.59 -10.67
N ASP A 110 -4.29 -0.37 -11.59
CA ASP A 110 -5.56 -1.06 -11.70
C ASP A 110 -5.96 -1.67 -10.35
N PRO A 111 -7.14 -1.36 -9.81
CA PRO A 111 -7.48 -1.76 -8.44
C PRO A 111 -7.62 -3.28 -8.28
N VAL A 112 -8.01 -4.02 -9.31
CA VAL A 112 -8.06 -5.49 -9.26
C VAL A 112 -6.64 -6.04 -9.18
N GLU A 113 -5.74 -5.58 -10.06
CA GLU A 113 -4.32 -5.96 -10.03
C GLU A 113 -3.65 -5.55 -8.71
N ARG A 114 -4.01 -4.38 -8.17
CA ARG A 114 -3.44 -3.90 -6.90
C ARG A 114 -3.79 -4.79 -5.71
N ILE A 115 -4.91 -5.51 -5.72
CA ILE A 115 -5.22 -6.50 -4.67
C ILE A 115 -4.15 -7.60 -4.68
N TYR A 116 -3.79 -8.14 -5.85
CA TYR A 116 -2.73 -9.15 -6.00
C TYR A 116 -1.35 -8.59 -5.64
N ILE A 117 -1.02 -7.40 -6.14
CA ILE A 117 0.26 -6.73 -5.91
C ILE A 117 0.45 -6.44 -4.41
N GLN A 118 -0.54 -5.84 -3.74
CA GLN A 118 -0.50 -5.51 -2.32
C GLN A 118 -0.46 -6.76 -1.45
N TRP A 119 -1.21 -7.80 -1.82
CA TRP A 119 -1.14 -9.10 -1.17
C TRP A 119 0.28 -9.70 -1.24
N GLY A 120 0.85 -9.79 -2.45
CA GLY A 120 2.19 -10.31 -2.66
C GLY A 120 3.26 -9.49 -1.94
N PHE A 121 3.19 -8.16 -2.05
CA PHE A 121 4.14 -7.26 -1.40
C PHE A 121 4.08 -7.34 0.13
N SER A 122 2.89 -7.56 0.70
CA SER A 122 2.67 -7.71 2.14
C SER A 122 3.33 -8.96 2.75
N GLN A 123 3.81 -9.91 1.92
CA GLN A 123 4.60 -11.04 2.41
C GLN A 123 5.97 -10.61 2.96
N PHE A 124 6.47 -9.46 2.49
CA PHE A 124 7.81 -8.96 2.82
C PHE A 124 7.79 -7.62 3.56
N PHE A 125 6.78 -6.76 3.29
CA PHE A 125 6.75 -5.39 3.79
C PHE A 125 5.41 -5.06 4.47
N PRO A 126 5.41 -4.34 5.59
CA PRO A 126 4.18 -3.92 6.27
C PRO A 126 3.41 -2.87 5.45
N ALA A 127 2.11 -2.71 5.72
CA ALA A 127 1.26 -1.74 5.04
C ALA A 127 1.81 -0.30 5.07
N LYS A 128 2.47 0.09 6.16
CA LYS A 128 3.08 1.42 6.29
C LYS A 128 4.27 1.68 5.36
N ALA A 129 4.85 0.63 4.77
CA ALA A 129 5.89 0.75 3.77
C ALA A 129 5.36 0.71 2.33
N MET A 130 4.06 0.58 2.11
CA MET A 130 3.45 0.42 0.80
C MET A 130 2.57 1.63 0.46
N ALA A 131 2.95 2.39 -0.58
CA ALA A 131 2.10 3.43 -1.13
C ALA A 131 1.07 2.83 -2.09
N ALA A 132 -0.19 3.26 -1.93
CA ALA A 132 -1.30 2.87 -2.78
C ALA A 132 -2.16 4.08 -3.12
N HIS A 133 -2.30 4.35 -4.42
CA HIS A 133 -3.03 5.53 -4.87
C HIS A 133 -4.30 5.15 -5.65
N VAL A 134 -5.34 5.94 -5.43
CA VAL A 134 -6.52 5.98 -6.27
C VAL A 134 -6.15 6.76 -7.53
N THR A 135 -6.28 6.12 -8.69
CA THR A 135 -5.94 6.73 -9.98
C THR A 135 -7.09 6.64 -10.97
N SER A 136 -6.91 7.24 -12.15
CA SER A 136 -7.86 7.13 -13.26
C SER A 136 -7.73 5.82 -14.06
N TRP A 137 -6.83 4.92 -13.68
CA TRP A 137 -6.72 3.62 -14.35
C TRP A 137 -7.93 2.73 -14.01
N ASN A 138 -8.38 1.95 -15.00
CA ASN A 138 -9.56 1.09 -14.91
C ASN A 138 -10.82 1.82 -14.39
N LYS A 139 -11.25 2.85 -15.11
CA LYS A 139 -12.47 3.64 -14.78
C LYS A 139 -13.77 2.82 -14.79
N ASN A 140 -13.72 1.56 -15.25
CA ASN A 140 -14.87 0.65 -15.18
C ASN A 140 -15.17 0.16 -13.75
N THR A 141 -14.24 0.35 -12.82
CA THR A 141 -14.45 0.10 -11.41
C THR A 141 -14.92 1.37 -10.70
N SER A 142 -15.77 1.23 -9.69
CA SER A 142 -16.28 2.37 -8.93
C SER A 142 -15.15 3.09 -8.16
N VAL A 143 -15.32 4.38 -7.88
CA VAL A 143 -14.39 5.13 -7.02
C VAL A 143 -14.31 4.48 -5.62
N LYS A 144 -15.44 3.93 -5.14
CA LYS A 144 -15.46 3.18 -3.88
C LYS A 144 -14.49 2.00 -3.91
N PHE A 145 -14.57 1.13 -4.93
CA PHE A 145 -13.68 -0.03 -5.03
C PHE A 145 -12.21 0.39 -5.10
N ARG A 146 -11.88 1.37 -5.95
CA ARG A 146 -10.51 1.91 -6.08
C ARG A 146 -9.97 2.45 -4.76
N THR A 147 -10.80 3.21 -4.04
CA THR A 147 -10.41 3.82 -2.75
C THR A 147 -10.26 2.77 -1.66
N ASP A 148 -11.19 1.81 -1.57
CA ASP A 148 -11.13 0.75 -0.58
C ASP A 148 -9.89 -0.16 -0.77
N VAL A 149 -9.49 -0.40 -2.03
CA VAL A 149 -8.24 -1.15 -2.32
C VAL A 149 -7.01 -0.36 -1.89
N ALA A 150 -6.95 0.94 -2.21
CA ALA A 150 -5.82 1.78 -1.81
C ALA A 150 -5.72 1.95 -0.28
N ALA A 151 -6.87 1.94 0.41
CA ALA A 151 -6.95 2.11 1.86
C ALA A 151 -6.33 0.96 2.68
N MET A 152 -6.02 -0.19 2.06
CA MET A 152 -5.26 -1.26 2.74
C MET A 152 -3.82 -0.84 3.11
N CYS A 153 -3.29 0.22 2.48
CA CYS A 153 -1.92 0.68 2.61
C CYS A 153 -1.88 2.20 2.88
N LYS A 154 -0.76 2.86 2.62
CA LYS A 154 -0.69 4.33 2.64
C LYS A 154 -1.54 4.89 1.51
N LEU A 155 -2.74 5.32 1.86
CA LEU A 155 -3.73 5.86 0.93
C LEU A 155 -3.25 7.19 0.34
N GLY A 156 -3.25 7.29 -0.98
CA GLY A 156 -3.05 8.51 -1.72
C GLY A 156 -4.05 8.65 -2.87
N PHE A 157 -4.15 9.85 -3.41
CA PHE A 157 -4.99 10.15 -4.57
C PHE A 157 -4.12 10.80 -5.66
N ASP A 158 -4.19 10.23 -6.85
CA ASP A 158 -3.56 10.70 -8.07
C ASP A 158 -4.60 10.65 -9.19
N ILE A 159 -5.64 11.46 -9.05
CA ILE A 159 -6.82 11.52 -9.90
C ILE A 159 -7.27 12.98 -10.06
N GLY A 160 -7.78 13.32 -11.24
CA GLY A 160 -8.38 14.63 -11.48
C GLY A 160 -9.69 14.78 -10.69
N LEU A 161 -9.73 15.71 -9.74
CA LEU A 161 -10.94 15.91 -8.92
C LEU A 161 -12.16 16.31 -9.75
N GLN A 162 -11.94 16.99 -10.89
CA GLN A 162 -12.99 17.34 -11.85
C GLN A 162 -13.61 16.14 -12.57
N GLU A 163 -13.04 14.96 -12.42
CA GLU A 163 -13.57 13.71 -12.98
C GLU A 163 -14.58 13.02 -12.06
N LEU A 164 -14.68 13.48 -10.81
CA LEU A 164 -15.54 12.90 -9.78
C LEU A 164 -16.86 13.70 -9.65
N SER A 165 -17.96 12.98 -9.45
CA SER A 165 -19.23 13.58 -9.04
C SER A 165 -19.18 14.08 -7.59
N ASP A 166 -20.15 14.90 -7.19
CA ASP A 166 -20.23 15.40 -5.81
C ASP A 166 -20.36 14.26 -4.79
N ASP A 167 -21.12 13.22 -5.10
CA ASP A 167 -21.25 12.04 -4.25
C ASP A 167 -19.94 11.25 -4.14
N GLU A 168 -19.18 11.13 -5.23
CA GLU A 168 -17.86 10.48 -5.23
C GLU A 168 -16.84 11.30 -4.44
N LEU A 169 -16.87 12.64 -4.56
CA LEU A 169 -16.03 13.53 -3.74
C LEU A 169 -16.37 13.41 -2.26
N ALA A 170 -17.66 13.43 -1.90
CA ALA A 170 -18.12 13.25 -0.53
C ALA A 170 -17.70 11.88 0.03
N TYR A 171 -17.82 10.81 -0.79
CA TYR A 171 -17.32 9.48 -0.46
C TYR A 171 -15.82 9.49 -0.19
N CYS A 172 -14.99 10.08 -1.07
CA CYS A 172 -13.54 10.13 -0.89
C CYS A 172 -13.16 10.87 0.40
N GLN A 173 -13.84 11.98 0.72
CA GLN A 173 -13.62 12.73 1.97
C GLN A 173 -13.90 11.86 3.20
N GLN A 174 -15.02 11.13 3.20
CA GLN A 174 -15.39 10.20 4.27
C GLN A 174 -14.39 9.06 4.39
N ALA A 175 -13.98 8.47 3.26
CA ALA A 175 -13.01 7.37 3.23
C ALA A 175 -11.64 7.80 3.78
N ILE A 176 -11.17 9.00 3.44
CA ILE A 176 -9.94 9.59 4.00
C ILE A 176 -10.06 9.77 5.51
N ALA A 177 -11.21 10.30 5.99
CA ALA A 177 -11.43 10.49 7.42
C ALA A 177 -11.42 9.15 8.18
N ASN A 178 -12.07 8.13 7.64
CA ASN A 178 -12.06 6.78 8.19
C ASN A 178 -10.65 6.17 8.17
N TRP A 179 -9.93 6.29 7.05
CA TRP A 179 -8.57 5.78 6.94
C TRP A 179 -7.63 6.43 7.98
N LYS A 180 -7.70 7.75 8.14
CA LYS A 180 -6.92 8.46 9.17
C LYS A 180 -7.22 7.94 10.58
N ARG A 181 -8.48 7.66 10.89
CA ARG A 181 -8.91 7.13 12.17
C ARG A 181 -8.46 5.68 12.40
N LEU A 182 -8.38 4.89 11.34
CA LEU A 182 -7.99 3.48 11.38
C LEU A 182 -6.47 3.25 11.26
N GLN A 183 -5.69 4.30 11.07
CA GLN A 183 -4.21 4.20 10.98
C GLN A 183 -3.56 3.37 12.09
N PRO A 184 -3.97 3.45 13.38
CA PRO A 184 -3.35 2.64 14.42
C PRO A 184 -3.45 1.13 14.16
N ALA A 185 -4.54 0.67 13.56
CA ALA A 185 -4.68 -0.72 13.16
C ALA A 185 -3.92 -1.02 11.86
N ILE A 186 -4.13 -0.21 10.81
CA ILE A 186 -3.58 -0.49 9.46
C ILE A 186 -2.06 -0.32 9.42
N MET A 187 -1.52 0.75 10.04
CA MET A 187 -0.10 1.10 9.94
C MET A 187 0.77 0.44 11.01
N ASP A 188 0.25 0.26 12.22
CA ASP A 188 1.02 -0.18 13.38
C ASP A 188 0.49 -1.47 14.01
N GLY A 189 -0.66 -1.97 13.57
CA GLY A 189 -1.26 -3.23 13.99
C GLY A 189 -0.64 -4.47 13.35
N ASP A 190 -1.21 -5.62 13.69
CA ASP A 190 -0.86 -6.91 13.10
C ASP A 190 -1.73 -7.17 11.87
N GLN A 191 -1.12 -7.61 10.78
CA GLN A 191 -1.80 -7.94 9.54
C GLN A 191 -2.05 -9.45 9.43
N TYR A 192 -3.29 -9.81 9.08
CA TYR A 192 -3.71 -11.18 8.79
C TYR A 192 -4.25 -11.28 7.36
N ARG A 193 -3.67 -12.18 6.57
CA ARG A 193 -4.12 -12.50 5.21
C ARG A 193 -5.07 -13.69 5.29
N LEU A 194 -6.39 -13.42 5.22
CA LEU A 194 -7.43 -14.38 5.55
C LEU A 194 -7.91 -15.18 4.35
N VAL A 195 -8.07 -14.54 3.19
CA VAL A 195 -8.52 -15.19 1.96
C VAL A 195 -7.64 -14.72 0.81
N SER A 196 -6.95 -15.67 0.17
CA SER A 196 -5.98 -15.41 -0.89
C SER A 196 -6.65 -15.14 -2.25
N PRO A 197 -6.32 -14.02 -2.94
CA PRO A 197 -6.82 -13.78 -4.28
C PRO A 197 -6.23 -14.72 -5.33
N TYR A 198 -5.15 -15.45 -4.99
CA TYR A 198 -4.54 -16.46 -5.87
C TYR A 198 -5.25 -17.82 -5.81
N GLU A 199 -6.07 -18.06 -4.78
CA GLU A 199 -6.72 -19.34 -4.54
C GLU A 199 -8.23 -19.29 -4.78
N THR A 200 -8.82 -18.09 -4.70
CA THR A 200 -10.27 -17.88 -4.82
C THR A 200 -10.59 -16.66 -5.68
N ASN A 201 -11.85 -16.46 -6.01
CA ASN A 201 -12.33 -15.24 -6.66
C ASN A 201 -12.67 -14.11 -5.66
N HIS A 202 -12.15 -14.23 -4.45
CA HIS A 202 -12.31 -13.29 -3.36
C HIS A 202 -10.97 -13.00 -2.70
N ALA A 203 -10.89 -11.89 -1.96
CA ALA A 203 -9.74 -11.60 -1.11
C ALA A 203 -10.20 -11.01 0.22
N ALA A 204 -9.47 -11.32 1.30
CA ALA A 204 -9.72 -10.69 2.59
C ALA A 204 -8.42 -10.49 3.37
N VAL A 205 -8.22 -9.27 3.87
CA VAL A 205 -7.09 -8.88 4.73
C VAL A 205 -7.63 -8.17 5.94
N GLU A 206 -7.12 -8.52 7.10
CA GLU A 206 -7.48 -7.91 8.38
C GLU A 206 -6.26 -7.25 9.02
N TYR A 207 -6.50 -6.15 9.70
CA TYR A 207 -5.53 -5.48 10.57
C TYR A 207 -6.14 -5.35 11.96
N VAL A 208 -5.35 -5.68 12.98
CA VAL A 208 -5.76 -5.59 14.40
C VAL A 208 -4.76 -4.72 15.15
N ASP A 209 -5.23 -3.71 15.87
CA ASP A 209 -4.36 -2.86 16.67
C ASP A 209 -3.71 -3.64 17.84
N LYS A 210 -2.60 -3.14 18.35
CA LYS A 210 -1.83 -3.83 19.40
C LYS A 210 -2.62 -4.06 20.70
N SER A 211 -3.59 -3.21 20.99
CA SER A 211 -4.47 -3.33 22.17
C SER A 211 -5.66 -4.26 21.96
N LYS A 212 -5.88 -4.73 20.73
CA LYS A 212 -7.03 -5.52 20.32
C LYS A 212 -8.38 -4.84 20.66
N THR A 213 -8.40 -3.53 20.52
CA THR A 213 -9.61 -2.71 20.71
C THR A 213 -10.22 -2.25 19.40
N MET A 214 -9.43 -2.30 18.32
CA MET A 214 -9.82 -1.94 16.98
C MET A 214 -9.30 -2.96 15.99
N ALA A 215 -10.16 -3.42 15.08
CA ALA A 215 -9.72 -4.15 13.90
C ALA A 215 -10.45 -3.64 12.66
N VAL A 216 -9.87 -3.86 11.50
CA VAL A 216 -10.49 -3.54 10.21
C VAL A 216 -10.27 -4.69 9.24
N LEU A 217 -11.37 -5.17 8.67
CA LEU A 217 -11.39 -6.19 7.63
C LEU A 217 -11.67 -5.54 6.28
N PHE A 218 -10.78 -5.75 5.34
CA PHE A 218 -10.94 -5.42 3.92
C PHE A 218 -11.36 -6.70 3.19
N ALA A 219 -12.53 -6.71 2.59
CA ALA A 219 -13.05 -7.84 1.83
C ALA A 219 -13.40 -7.42 0.40
N TYR A 220 -13.01 -8.24 -0.56
CA TYR A 220 -13.16 -7.96 -1.99
C TYR A 220 -13.77 -9.14 -2.72
N ASP A 221 -14.80 -8.87 -3.52
CA ASP A 221 -15.34 -9.78 -4.54
C ASP A 221 -14.68 -9.42 -5.87
N LEU A 222 -13.87 -10.30 -6.43
CA LEU A 222 -13.12 -10.06 -7.67
C LEU A 222 -13.93 -10.44 -8.90
N ALA A 223 -14.07 -11.75 -9.12
CA ALA A 223 -14.81 -12.32 -10.25
C ALA A 223 -15.56 -13.59 -9.84
N PRO A 224 -16.46 -13.52 -8.84
CA PRO A 224 -17.16 -14.71 -8.34
C PRO A 224 -17.98 -15.36 -9.46
N ARG A 225 -17.98 -16.68 -9.47
CA ARG A 225 -18.72 -17.46 -10.46
C ARG A 225 -20.13 -17.77 -9.98
N PHE A 226 -21.04 -18.00 -10.92
CA PHE A 226 -22.38 -18.42 -10.60
C PHE A 226 -22.36 -19.72 -9.75
N GLN A 227 -23.09 -19.73 -8.65
CA GLN A 227 -23.15 -20.83 -7.67
C GLN A 227 -21.82 -21.19 -6.99
N GLU A 228 -20.81 -20.32 -7.04
CA GLU A 228 -19.61 -20.47 -6.21
C GLU A 228 -20.00 -20.51 -4.74
N LYS A 229 -19.42 -21.44 -3.98
CA LYS A 229 -19.71 -21.53 -2.55
C LYS A 229 -19.03 -20.40 -1.80
N LEU A 230 -19.81 -19.50 -1.25
CA LEU A 230 -19.32 -18.44 -0.36
C LEU A 230 -19.06 -19.01 1.04
N HIS A 231 -17.93 -18.64 1.62
CA HIS A 231 -17.55 -19.03 2.98
C HIS A 231 -17.42 -17.80 3.86
N ALA A 232 -17.83 -17.95 5.11
CA ALA A 232 -17.58 -16.92 6.12
C ALA A 232 -16.07 -16.71 6.31
N VAL A 233 -15.65 -15.45 6.43
CA VAL A 233 -14.27 -15.08 6.72
C VAL A 233 -14.04 -15.15 8.21
N LYS A 234 -13.23 -16.10 8.65
CA LYS A 234 -12.80 -16.25 10.04
C LYS A 234 -11.70 -15.25 10.34
N LEU A 235 -11.94 -14.40 11.32
CA LEU A 235 -10.99 -13.37 11.73
C LEU A 235 -9.85 -13.97 12.56
N GLN A 236 -8.79 -13.20 12.75
CA GLN A 236 -7.62 -13.61 13.52
C GLN A 236 -7.15 -12.48 14.45
N GLY A 237 -6.37 -12.83 15.46
CA GLY A 237 -5.70 -11.86 16.32
C GLY A 237 -6.58 -11.09 17.29
N LEU A 238 -7.89 -11.26 17.28
CA LEU A 238 -8.81 -10.62 18.21
C LEU A 238 -8.61 -11.18 19.64
N ASP A 239 -9.13 -10.44 20.62
CA ASP A 239 -9.25 -10.93 21.99
C ASP A 239 -10.53 -11.79 22.11
N PRO A 240 -10.45 -13.09 22.42
CA PRO A 240 -11.61 -13.97 22.44
C PRO A 240 -12.69 -13.52 23.42
N ASP A 241 -12.31 -12.88 24.53
CA ASP A 241 -13.21 -12.50 25.61
C ASP A 241 -13.84 -11.12 25.42
N LYS A 242 -13.28 -10.28 24.53
CA LYS A 242 -13.87 -8.99 24.20
C LYS A 242 -15.09 -9.12 23.29
N ARG A 243 -15.99 -8.16 23.43
CA ARG A 243 -17.14 -7.98 22.55
C ARG A 243 -16.85 -6.86 21.57
N TYR A 244 -17.12 -7.12 20.29
CA TYR A 244 -16.86 -6.17 19.20
C TYR A 244 -18.16 -5.77 18.52
N LEU A 245 -18.38 -4.46 18.40
CA LEU A 245 -19.36 -3.91 17.46
C LEU A 245 -18.78 -4.03 16.05
N VAL A 246 -19.50 -4.75 15.18
CA VAL A 246 -19.15 -4.95 13.77
C VAL A 246 -19.91 -3.93 12.93
N LYS A 247 -19.21 -3.13 12.12
CA LYS A 247 -19.85 -2.09 11.32
C LYS A 247 -19.21 -1.99 9.93
N GLU A 248 -20.03 -2.05 8.88
CA GLU A 248 -19.60 -1.68 7.53
C GLU A 248 -19.44 -0.18 7.44
N ILE A 249 -18.30 0.27 6.95
CA ILE A 249 -17.95 1.67 6.73
C ILE A 249 -17.66 1.94 5.26
N ASN A 250 -17.39 3.19 4.88
CA ASN A 250 -17.13 3.58 3.50
C ASN A 250 -18.28 3.22 2.55
N LEU A 251 -19.51 3.51 2.98
CA LEU A 251 -20.68 3.43 2.12
C LEU A 251 -20.77 4.67 1.23
N MET A 252 -21.24 4.50 0.01
CA MET A 252 -21.56 5.64 -0.86
C MET A 252 -22.66 6.49 -0.22
N PRO A 253 -22.65 7.82 -0.40
CA PRO A 253 -23.71 8.72 0.08
C PRO A 253 -25.11 8.20 -0.31
N GLY A 254 -26.06 8.26 0.62
CA GLY A 254 -27.43 7.80 0.40
C GLY A 254 -27.62 6.30 0.29
N THR A 255 -26.58 5.49 0.54
CA THR A 255 -26.70 4.02 0.54
C THR A 255 -26.65 3.46 1.96
N GLU A 256 -27.35 2.34 2.15
CA GLU A 256 -27.33 1.57 3.40
C GLU A 256 -26.55 0.27 3.22
N SER A 257 -25.99 -0.22 4.32
CA SER A 257 -25.31 -1.50 4.34
C SER A 257 -26.32 -2.65 4.12
N LYS A 258 -25.98 -3.54 3.17
CA LYS A 258 -26.70 -4.80 2.95
C LYS A 258 -26.00 -5.97 3.67
N PHE A 259 -24.98 -5.69 4.46
CA PHE A 259 -24.25 -6.68 5.22
C PHE A 259 -25.10 -7.14 6.42
N ALA A 260 -25.50 -8.41 6.44
CA ALA A 260 -26.46 -8.93 7.41
C ALA A 260 -25.99 -8.83 8.88
N GLN A 261 -24.68 -8.77 9.10
CA GLN A 261 -24.07 -8.67 10.43
C GLN A 261 -23.68 -7.24 10.79
N ASN A 262 -24.07 -6.24 9.97
CA ASN A 262 -23.83 -4.82 10.25
C ASN A 262 -24.51 -4.38 11.57
N GLU A 263 -23.78 -3.55 12.33
CA GLU A 263 -24.23 -3.00 13.63
C GLU A 263 -24.62 -4.04 14.68
N LYS A 264 -24.07 -5.25 14.56
CA LYS A 264 -24.24 -6.32 15.55
C LYS A 264 -22.98 -6.50 16.40
N ILE A 265 -23.17 -7.09 17.56
CA ILE A 265 -22.12 -7.32 18.55
C ILE A 265 -21.85 -8.81 18.64
N TYR A 266 -20.56 -9.18 18.51
CA TYR A 266 -20.09 -10.55 18.63
C TYR A 266 -18.87 -10.62 19.56
N THR A 267 -18.64 -11.78 20.17
CA THR A 267 -17.38 -12.02 20.89
C THR A 267 -16.24 -12.24 19.90
N GLY A 268 -15.00 -11.93 20.29
CA GLY A 268 -13.84 -12.25 19.46
C GLY A 268 -13.73 -13.76 19.17
N ASP A 269 -14.09 -14.60 20.13
CA ASP A 269 -14.14 -16.04 19.95
C ASP A 269 -15.11 -16.46 18.81
N TYR A 270 -16.32 -15.88 18.76
CA TYR A 270 -17.26 -16.11 17.66
C TYR A 270 -16.69 -15.66 16.32
N LEU A 271 -16.13 -14.45 16.27
CA LEU A 271 -15.56 -13.88 15.04
C LEU A 271 -14.38 -14.71 14.49
N MET A 272 -13.58 -15.28 15.38
CA MET A 272 -12.45 -16.12 14.98
C MET A 272 -12.83 -17.56 14.62
N LYS A 273 -13.90 -18.12 15.20
CA LYS A 273 -14.31 -19.52 14.95
C LYS A 273 -15.36 -19.66 13.85
N ILE A 274 -16.33 -18.73 13.81
CA ILE A 274 -17.46 -18.74 12.88
C ILE A 274 -17.20 -17.75 11.73
N GLY A 275 -16.84 -16.49 12.05
CA GLY A 275 -16.50 -15.47 11.07
C GLY A 275 -17.68 -14.59 10.62
N LEU A 276 -17.47 -13.88 9.52
CA LEU A 276 -18.39 -12.92 8.93
C LEU A 276 -18.70 -13.28 7.46
N ASP A 277 -19.97 -13.18 7.07
CA ASP A 277 -20.45 -13.45 5.71
C ASP A 277 -20.33 -12.18 4.84
N VAL A 278 -19.10 -11.82 4.45
CA VAL A 278 -18.80 -10.54 3.78
C VAL A 278 -18.87 -10.62 2.26
N PHE A 279 -18.75 -11.80 1.67
CA PHE A 279 -18.69 -11.99 0.22
C PHE A 279 -20.06 -12.01 -0.45
N THR A 280 -20.08 -11.63 -1.72
CA THR A 280 -21.26 -11.61 -2.59
C THR A 280 -20.94 -12.27 -3.94
N TYR A 281 -21.94 -12.31 -4.83
CA TYR A 281 -21.75 -12.76 -6.23
C TYR A 281 -21.56 -11.61 -7.22
N LEU A 282 -21.30 -10.40 -6.70
CA LEU A 282 -21.08 -9.23 -7.53
C LEU A 282 -19.59 -9.06 -7.85
N HIS A 283 -19.27 -8.62 -9.06
CA HIS A 283 -17.89 -8.40 -9.49
C HIS A 283 -17.37 -7.02 -9.03
N ASN A 284 -16.10 -6.96 -8.69
CA ASN A 284 -15.39 -5.73 -8.31
C ASN A 284 -16.10 -4.95 -7.19
N MET A 285 -16.52 -5.68 -6.16
CA MET A 285 -17.13 -5.11 -4.96
C MET A 285 -16.17 -5.15 -3.79
N SER A 286 -16.34 -4.20 -2.89
CA SER A 286 -15.57 -4.11 -1.65
C SER A 286 -16.46 -3.85 -0.46
N LYS A 287 -16.08 -4.42 0.69
CA LYS A 287 -16.60 -4.05 2.00
C LYS A 287 -15.43 -3.78 2.94
N ILE A 288 -15.53 -2.69 3.67
CA ILE A 288 -14.63 -2.43 4.80
C ILE A 288 -15.44 -2.54 6.07
N ILE A 289 -15.05 -3.47 6.91
CA ILE A 289 -15.73 -3.76 8.17
C ILE A 289 -14.83 -3.31 9.31
N GLU A 290 -15.29 -2.34 10.06
CA GLU A 290 -14.65 -1.93 11.32
C GLU A 290 -15.17 -2.79 12.47
N LEU A 291 -14.27 -3.21 13.35
CA LEU A 291 -14.57 -3.89 14.59
C LEU A 291 -14.05 -3.02 15.74
N LYS A 292 -14.96 -2.65 16.64
CA LYS A 292 -14.61 -1.83 17.81
C LYS A 292 -15.00 -2.56 19.08
N ALA A 293 -14.02 -2.81 19.97
CA ALA A 293 -14.28 -3.37 21.28
C ALA A 293 -15.13 -2.43 22.15
N LEU A 294 -16.03 -3.02 22.95
CA LEU A 294 -16.97 -2.34 23.82
C LEU A 294 -16.50 -2.38 25.27
#